data_c2075a7d020353631fac3fee9223b5b1
#
_entry.id   c2075a7d020353631fac3fee9223b5b1
#
_cell.length_a   1.000
_cell.length_b   1.000
_cell.length_c   1.000
_cell.angle_alpha   90.00
_cell.angle_beta   90.00
_cell.angle_gamma   90.00
#
_symmetry.space_group_name_H-M   'P 1'
#
loop_
_entity.id
_entity.type
_entity.pdbx_description
1 polymer ?
#
loop_
_entity_poly.entity_id
_entity_poly.type
_entity_poly.pdbx_seq_one_letter_code
_entity_poly.pdbx_strand_id
1 'polypeptide(L)'
;MKKETIIVLDFGGQYNQLIARRVRECNVYCEIKPYTMAIEEIKAIEPKGIIFTGGPNSAYGEASPRCSTEIFALGIPILGICYGSQLMAHLLGGTVKTAPVSEYGHTEVELDTADLLFEGLSPKSICWMSHTDYIAEAPEGFHVTAHTPSCPVAAMSCPEQKLYATQFHPEVMHTQEGKEMLQNFVRKICGCAGEWKMDSFVEDSIQSLRQKIGDGKVLCALSGGVDSSVAAVLLSKAVGRQLTCVFVDHGLLRKEEGDEVEAIFGPNGAYELNFIRVNAQQRYYDRLKGIDEPEEKRKIIGTEFIHIFEEEAKKIGKVDYLVQGTIYPDVIESGLGKSAVIKSHHNVGGLPDVVDFREIIEPLRSLFKDEVRKAGLELGIPPRLVFRQPFPGPGLGVRIVGEVTEEKVKIVQEADAIYREEIAKAGLDKELGQYFAALTNMRSVGVMGDFRTYDYAIALRAVNTSDFMTAEAAQIPWEVLHKVTNRIINEVKGVNRVLYDCTGKPPGTIEFE
;
A
#
# COMPACT_ATOMS: atom_id res chain seq x y z
N MET A 1 15.46 -22.20 -4.07
CA MET A 1 15.73 -22.45 -2.62
C MET A 1 14.46 -22.17 -1.84
N LYS A 2 14.22 -22.86 -0.70
CA LYS A 2 13.07 -22.54 0.16
C LYS A 2 13.34 -21.18 0.82
N LYS A 3 12.39 -20.24 0.69
CA LYS A 3 12.55 -18.88 1.24
C LYS A 3 12.55 -18.92 2.76
N GLU A 4 13.47 -18.22 3.42
CA GLU A 4 13.40 -17.96 4.86
C GLU A 4 12.14 -17.16 5.13
N THR A 5 11.19 -17.73 5.87
CA THR A 5 9.86 -17.15 6.04
C THR A 5 9.56 -16.87 7.51
N ILE A 6 9.07 -15.68 7.82
CA ILE A 6 8.43 -15.35 9.09
C ILE A 6 6.91 -15.38 8.87
N ILE A 7 6.17 -16.06 9.73
CA ILE A 7 4.70 -16.02 9.75
C ILE A 7 4.26 -14.93 10.72
N VAL A 8 3.36 -14.04 10.28
CA VAL A 8 2.69 -13.06 11.12
C VAL A 8 1.25 -13.54 11.31
N LEU A 9 0.89 -14.00 12.52
CA LEU A 9 -0.47 -14.41 12.84
C LEU A 9 -1.30 -13.21 13.23
N ASP A 10 -2.35 -12.97 12.47
CA ASP A 10 -3.26 -11.83 12.63
C ASP A 10 -4.38 -12.11 13.62
N PHE A 11 -4.37 -11.43 14.76
CA PHE A 11 -5.38 -11.46 15.79
C PHE A 11 -6.38 -10.28 15.71
N GLY A 12 -6.43 -9.58 14.56
CA GLY A 12 -7.34 -8.47 14.31
C GLY A 12 -6.77 -7.10 14.68
N GLY A 13 -5.47 -6.99 14.86
CA GLY A 13 -4.79 -5.72 15.14
C GLY A 13 -4.71 -4.80 13.93
N GLN A 14 -4.65 -3.49 14.17
CA GLN A 14 -4.56 -2.48 13.12
C GLN A 14 -3.19 -2.45 12.41
N TYR A 15 -2.14 -2.95 13.07
CA TYR A 15 -0.75 -2.83 12.60
C TYR A 15 -0.16 -4.11 12.00
N ASN A 16 -0.98 -5.11 11.65
CA ASN A 16 -0.54 -6.38 11.07
C ASN A 16 0.30 -6.20 9.79
N GLN A 17 -0.15 -5.33 8.88
CA GLN A 17 0.58 -5.00 7.65
C GLN A 17 1.91 -4.27 7.95
N LEU A 18 1.92 -3.42 8.98
CA LEU A 18 3.11 -2.69 9.37
C LEU A 18 4.17 -3.62 9.97
N ILE A 19 3.77 -4.60 10.80
CA ILE A 19 4.66 -5.66 11.29
C ILE A 19 5.31 -6.40 10.11
N ALA A 20 4.49 -6.87 9.17
CA ALA A 20 4.99 -7.57 8.00
C ALA A 20 5.97 -6.71 7.18
N ARG A 21 5.65 -5.44 6.98
CA ARG A 21 6.52 -4.49 6.28
C ARG A 21 7.87 -4.32 7.00
N ARG A 22 7.89 -4.21 8.33
CA ARG A 22 9.13 -4.12 9.13
C ARG A 22 9.99 -5.38 8.98
N VAL A 23 9.39 -6.56 8.97
CA VAL A 23 10.11 -7.82 8.69
C VAL A 23 10.76 -7.79 7.30
N ARG A 24 10.01 -7.32 6.28
CA ARG A 24 10.53 -7.18 4.91
C ARG A 24 11.66 -6.16 4.81
N GLU A 25 11.62 -5.09 5.58
CA GLU A 25 12.72 -4.12 5.68
C GLU A 25 14.01 -4.74 6.25
N CYS A 26 13.91 -5.85 6.98
CA CYS A 26 15.06 -6.67 7.39
C CYS A 26 15.56 -7.63 6.28
N ASN A 27 15.07 -7.51 5.06
CA ASN A 27 15.33 -8.42 3.93
C ASN A 27 14.93 -9.87 4.21
N VAL A 28 13.85 -10.09 4.93
CA VAL A 28 13.30 -11.43 5.21
C VAL A 28 11.87 -11.51 4.69
N TYR A 29 11.57 -12.60 4.00
CA TYR A 29 10.21 -12.85 3.52
C TYR A 29 9.25 -13.10 4.68
N CYS A 30 8.03 -12.57 4.60
CA CYS A 30 6.99 -12.87 5.57
C CYS A 30 5.61 -12.95 4.92
N GLU A 31 4.72 -13.67 5.58
CA GLU A 31 3.31 -13.78 5.20
C GLU A 31 2.41 -13.55 6.41
N ILE A 32 1.33 -12.79 6.21
CA ILE A 32 0.27 -12.65 7.20
C ILE A 32 -0.70 -13.82 7.02
N LYS A 33 -0.99 -14.50 8.12
CA LYS A 33 -1.92 -15.63 8.18
C LYS A 33 -2.96 -15.42 9.28
N PRO A 34 -4.17 -15.97 9.15
CA PRO A 34 -5.15 -15.89 10.22
C PRO A 34 -4.66 -16.65 11.46
N TYR A 35 -5.02 -16.16 12.63
CA TYR A 35 -4.69 -16.83 13.92
C TYR A 35 -5.24 -18.26 14.02
N THR A 36 -6.23 -18.61 13.20
CA THR A 36 -6.83 -19.95 13.11
C THR A 36 -6.06 -20.93 12.24
N MET A 37 -4.88 -20.52 11.71
CA MET A 37 -4.07 -21.39 10.86
C MET A 37 -3.71 -22.70 11.57
N ALA A 38 -3.89 -23.83 10.88
CA ALA A 38 -3.63 -25.15 11.46
C ALA A 38 -2.13 -25.37 11.71
N ILE A 39 -1.80 -26.10 12.77
CA ILE A 39 -0.40 -26.42 13.14
C ILE A 39 0.32 -27.16 12.01
N GLU A 40 -0.36 -28.05 11.30
CA GLU A 40 0.19 -28.79 10.16
C GLU A 40 0.56 -27.88 9.00
N GLU A 41 -0.23 -26.83 8.75
CA GLU A 41 0.06 -25.83 7.73
C GLU A 41 1.29 -24.98 8.12
N ILE A 42 1.40 -24.62 9.42
CA ILE A 42 2.60 -23.94 9.94
C ILE A 42 3.83 -24.81 9.75
N LYS A 43 3.76 -26.09 10.12
CA LYS A 43 4.86 -27.06 9.94
C LYS A 43 5.26 -27.22 8.45
N ALA A 44 4.28 -27.22 7.54
CA ALA A 44 4.55 -27.37 6.10
C ALA A 44 5.30 -26.17 5.51
N ILE A 45 5.12 -24.96 6.04
CA ILE A 45 5.87 -23.75 5.66
C ILE A 45 7.31 -23.83 6.19
N GLU A 46 7.55 -24.45 7.35
CA GLU A 46 8.82 -24.47 8.09
C GLU A 46 9.36 -23.05 8.35
N PRO A 47 8.55 -22.18 9.01
CA PRO A 47 8.96 -20.81 9.22
C PRO A 47 10.16 -20.70 10.17
N LYS A 48 10.99 -19.69 9.97
CA LYS A 48 12.12 -19.37 10.86
C LYS A 48 11.67 -18.70 12.16
N GLY A 49 10.50 -18.08 12.15
CA GLY A 49 9.90 -17.43 13.31
C GLY A 49 8.43 -17.11 13.10
N ILE A 50 7.74 -16.81 14.18
CA ILE A 50 6.32 -16.46 14.20
C ILE A 50 6.16 -15.17 14.99
N ILE A 51 5.32 -14.24 14.50
CA ILE A 51 4.95 -13.03 15.22
C ILE A 51 3.44 -13.04 15.46
N PHE A 52 3.02 -12.85 16.70
CA PHE A 52 1.61 -12.65 17.07
C PHE A 52 1.34 -11.15 17.07
N THR A 53 0.33 -10.71 16.35
CA THR A 53 -0.02 -9.28 16.26
C THR A 53 -0.76 -8.78 17.50
N GLY A 54 -0.95 -7.47 17.58
CA GLY A 54 -1.95 -6.88 18.46
C GLY A 54 -3.37 -7.32 18.10
N GLY A 55 -4.34 -6.93 18.92
CA GLY A 55 -5.75 -7.23 18.70
C GLY A 55 -6.65 -6.36 19.59
N PRO A 56 -7.94 -6.19 19.24
CA PRO A 56 -8.85 -5.29 19.96
C PRO A 56 -9.47 -5.93 21.23
N ASN A 57 -9.22 -7.20 21.50
CA ASN A 57 -9.87 -7.97 22.55
C ASN A 57 -9.00 -8.14 23.80
N SER A 58 -9.61 -8.46 24.94
CA SER A 58 -8.89 -8.91 26.14
C SER A 58 -8.51 -10.38 26.01
N ALA A 59 -7.25 -10.74 26.31
CA ALA A 59 -6.75 -12.10 26.12
C ALA A 59 -7.50 -13.17 26.96
N TYR A 60 -8.10 -12.78 28.07
CA TYR A 60 -8.90 -13.65 28.93
C TYR A 60 -10.40 -13.73 28.55
N GLY A 61 -10.88 -12.95 27.58
CA GLY A 61 -12.26 -12.99 27.12
C GLY A 61 -12.62 -14.33 26.46
N GLU A 62 -13.81 -14.88 26.71
CA GLU A 62 -14.22 -16.18 26.14
C GLU A 62 -14.30 -16.20 24.61
N ALA A 63 -14.72 -15.10 24.01
CA ALA A 63 -14.84 -14.92 22.55
C ALA A 63 -13.58 -14.35 21.90
N SER A 64 -12.48 -14.20 22.64
CA SER A 64 -11.26 -13.59 22.12
C SER A 64 -10.51 -14.52 21.15
N PRO A 65 -9.89 -13.98 20.09
CA PRO A 65 -9.10 -14.75 19.15
C PRO A 65 -7.97 -15.52 19.86
N ARG A 66 -7.91 -16.83 19.68
CA ARG A 66 -6.88 -17.70 20.28
C ARG A 66 -6.32 -18.66 19.26
N CYS A 67 -5.02 -18.93 19.34
CA CYS A 67 -4.37 -20.01 18.59
C CYS A 67 -4.27 -21.28 19.45
N SER A 68 -3.91 -22.39 18.81
CA SER A 68 -3.59 -23.64 19.54
C SER A 68 -2.34 -23.47 20.40
N THR A 69 -2.36 -23.93 21.65
CA THR A 69 -1.18 -23.94 22.54
C THR A 69 -0.05 -24.84 22.02
N GLU A 70 -0.33 -25.77 21.11
CA GLU A 70 0.68 -26.61 20.47
C GLU A 70 1.73 -25.80 19.69
N ILE A 71 1.40 -24.55 19.33
CA ILE A 71 2.33 -23.65 18.61
C ILE A 71 3.59 -23.37 19.43
N PHE A 72 3.49 -23.29 20.77
CA PHE A 72 4.63 -23.05 21.65
C PHE A 72 5.58 -24.27 21.76
N ALA A 73 5.07 -25.47 21.42
CA ALA A 73 5.87 -26.69 21.42
C ALA A 73 6.61 -26.96 20.10
N LEU A 74 6.44 -26.11 19.09
CA LEU A 74 7.09 -26.27 17.77
C LEU A 74 8.59 -26.00 17.79
N GLY A 75 9.12 -25.38 18.84
CA GLY A 75 10.54 -24.98 18.93
C GLY A 75 10.92 -23.86 17.96
N ILE A 76 9.94 -23.19 17.35
CA ILE A 76 10.09 -22.04 16.48
C ILE A 76 10.09 -20.77 17.33
N PRO A 77 11.00 -19.81 17.12
CA PRO A 77 10.97 -18.52 17.83
C PRO A 77 9.63 -17.80 17.65
N ILE A 78 9.05 -17.30 18.76
CA ILE A 78 7.78 -16.57 18.74
C ILE A 78 7.96 -15.21 19.41
N LEU A 79 7.49 -14.13 18.76
CA LEU A 79 7.38 -12.78 19.32
C LEU A 79 5.90 -12.41 19.44
N GLY A 80 5.41 -12.17 20.66
CA GLY A 80 4.07 -11.61 20.90
C GLY A 80 4.15 -10.08 21.02
N ILE A 81 3.25 -9.36 20.31
CA ILE A 81 3.15 -7.90 20.35
C ILE A 81 1.79 -7.50 20.91
N CYS A 82 1.75 -6.67 21.96
CA CYS A 82 0.53 -6.12 22.58
C CYS A 82 -0.45 -7.24 22.96
N TYR A 83 -1.57 -7.40 22.26
CA TYR A 83 -2.50 -8.52 22.48
C TYR A 83 -1.78 -9.88 22.38
N GLY A 84 -0.90 -10.05 21.39
CA GLY A 84 -0.13 -11.28 21.23
C GLY A 84 0.77 -11.60 22.42
N SER A 85 1.31 -10.60 23.11
CA SER A 85 2.07 -10.76 24.35
C SER A 85 1.17 -11.21 25.51
N GLN A 86 0.01 -10.58 25.64
CA GLN A 86 -0.98 -10.92 26.67
C GLN A 86 -1.55 -12.31 26.45
N LEU A 87 -1.84 -12.69 25.20
CA LEU A 87 -2.30 -14.02 24.85
C LEU A 87 -1.25 -15.09 25.19
N MET A 88 0.02 -14.84 24.86
CA MET A 88 1.13 -15.74 25.23
C MET A 88 1.20 -15.92 26.75
N ALA A 89 1.17 -14.81 27.51
CA ALA A 89 1.18 -14.87 28.97
C ALA A 89 -0.02 -15.67 29.51
N HIS A 90 -1.23 -15.37 29.05
CA HIS A 90 -2.46 -16.04 29.49
C HIS A 90 -2.45 -17.55 29.20
N LEU A 91 -2.04 -17.95 27.99
CA LEU A 91 -2.02 -19.37 27.59
C LEU A 91 -0.93 -20.18 28.30
N LEU A 92 0.13 -19.53 28.77
CA LEU A 92 1.24 -20.19 29.48
C LEU A 92 1.17 -20.04 31.01
N GLY A 93 0.05 -19.56 31.55
CA GLY A 93 -0.22 -19.53 32.99
C GLY A 93 0.16 -18.24 33.71
N GLY A 94 0.52 -17.20 32.97
CA GLY A 94 0.70 -15.84 33.52
C GLY A 94 -0.64 -15.16 33.80
N THR A 95 -0.59 -13.99 34.44
CA THR A 95 -1.77 -13.24 34.85
C THR A 95 -1.93 -11.96 34.03
N VAL A 96 -3.03 -11.83 33.30
CA VAL A 96 -3.43 -10.61 32.56
C VAL A 96 -4.58 -9.94 33.29
N LYS A 97 -4.50 -8.62 33.50
CA LYS A 97 -5.51 -7.81 34.20
C LYS A 97 -5.78 -6.50 33.45
N THR A 98 -6.95 -5.91 33.69
CA THR A 98 -7.23 -4.54 33.30
C THR A 98 -6.40 -3.57 34.15
N ALA A 99 -5.69 -2.66 33.53
CA ALA A 99 -4.85 -1.69 34.22
C ALA A 99 -5.71 -0.67 34.96
N PRO A 100 -5.28 -0.25 36.17
CA PRO A 100 -5.92 0.89 36.87
C PRO A 100 -5.87 2.20 36.09
N VAL A 101 -4.80 2.36 35.28
CA VAL A 101 -4.59 3.47 34.37
C VAL A 101 -4.11 2.89 33.05
N SER A 102 -4.85 3.17 31.97
CA SER A 102 -4.47 2.74 30.62
C SER A 102 -3.28 3.56 30.13
N GLU A 103 -2.42 2.94 29.32
CA GLU A 103 -1.29 3.61 28.68
C GLU A 103 -1.56 3.80 27.18
N TYR A 104 -1.60 5.05 26.74
CA TYR A 104 -1.73 5.43 25.34
C TYR A 104 -0.74 6.51 24.96
N GLY A 105 0.00 6.29 23.90
CA GLY A 105 0.97 7.25 23.36
C GLY A 105 2.43 6.96 23.73
N HIS A 106 3.24 8.01 23.72
CA HIS A 106 4.67 7.93 24.01
C HIS A 106 4.91 7.66 25.51
N THR A 107 5.62 6.58 25.81
CA THR A 107 5.94 6.19 27.18
C THR A 107 7.43 5.85 27.28
N GLU A 108 8.10 6.35 28.32
CA GLU A 108 9.47 5.94 28.63
C GLU A 108 9.47 4.50 29.14
N VAL A 109 10.35 3.66 28.59
CA VAL A 109 10.51 2.26 28.95
C VAL A 109 11.97 1.98 29.32
N GLU A 110 12.16 1.21 30.38
CA GLU A 110 13.48 0.69 30.77
C GLU A 110 13.64 -0.73 30.21
N LEU A 111 14.76 -0.95 29.49
CA LEU A 111 15.06 -2.18 28.75
C LEU A 111 16.23 -2.92 29.40
N ASP A 112 16.10 -4.24 29.56
CA ASP A 112 17.25 -5.11 29.86
C ASP A 112 18.00 -5.43 28.55
N THR A 113 19.07 -4.70 28.33
CA THR A 113 19.90 -4.83 27.11
C THR A 113 20.77 -6.10 27.08
N ALA A 114 20.73 -6.94 28.12
CA ALA A 114 21.34 -8.26 28.11
C ALA A 114 20.44 -9.28 27.38
N ASP A 115 19.14 -8.99 27.23
CA ASP A 115 18.23 -9.82 26.43
C ASP A 115 18.52 -9.63 24.93
N LEU A 116 18.45 -10.73 24.16
CA LEU A 116 18.74 -10.71 22.72
C LEU A 116 17.82 -9.79 21.93
N LEU A 117 16.57 -9.60 22.38
CA LEU A 117 15.61 -8.70 21.69
C LEU A 117 16.07 -7.24 21.79
N PHE A 118 16.73 -6.86 22.89
CA PHE A 118 17.16 -5.49 23.18
C PHE A 118 18.68 -5.31 23.09
N GLU A 119 19.41 -6.32 22.65
CA GLU A 119 20.86 -6.25 22.52
C GLU A 119 21.31 -5.12 21.59
N GLY A 120 22.18 -4.25 22.12
CA GLY A 120 22.71 -3.12 21.37
C GLY A 120 21.83 -1.86 21.38
N LEU A 121 20.72 -1.87 22.11
CA LEU A 121 19.82 -0.72 22.27
C LEU A 121 20.17 0.10 23.52
N SER A 122 19.54 1.27 23.62
CA SER A 122 19.62 2.11 24.81
C SER A 122 18.85 1.49 25.98
N PRO A 123 19.41 1.48 27.23
CA PRO A 123 18.69 0.92 28.37
C PRO A 123 17.42 1.71 28.75
N LYS A 124 17.26 2.93 28.24
CA LYS A 124 16.04 3.76 28.30
C LYS A 124 15.68 4.21 26.91
N SER A 125 14.43 4.01 26.52
CA SER A 125 13.91 4.34 25.19
C SER A 125 12.48 4.88 25.30
N ILE A 126 11.97 5.44 24.20
CA ILE A 126 10.56 5.83 24.10
C ILE A 126 9.85 4.78 23.25
N CYS A 127 8.77 4.23 23.80
CA CYS A 127 7.92 3.29 23.09
C CYS A 127 6.50 3.82 22.92
N TRP A 128 5.75 3.23 21.98
CA TRP A 128 4.34 3.50 21.77
C TRP A 128 3.50 2.47 22.51
N MET A 129 2.79 2.92 23.53
CA MET A 129 1.80 2.11 24.25
C MET A 129 0.40 2.35 23.68
N SER A 130 -0.41 1.31 23.65
CA SER A 130 -1.82 1.37 23.23
C SER A 130 -2.57 0.19 23.85
N HIS A 131 -2.75 0.23 25.17
CA HIS A 131 -3.41 -0.86 25.88
C HIS A 131 -4.19 -0.43 27.13
N THR A 132 -5.24 -1.20 27.43
CA THR A 132 -6.01 -1.15 28.67
C THR A 132 -5.68 -2.32 29.57
N ASP A 133 -5.45 -3.50 28.98
CA ASP A 133 -5.02 -4.68 29.72
C ASP A 133 -3.49 -4.80 29.71
N TYR A 134 -2.92 -5.36 30.78
CA TYR A 134 -1.49 -5.56 30.94
C TYR A 134 -1.16 -6.92 31.59
N ILE A 135 0.05 -7.39 31.40
CA ILE A 135 0.57 -8.58 32.07
C ILE A 135 0.99 -8.18 33.48
N ALA A 136 0.23 -8.64 34.49
CA ALA A 136 0.51 -8.37 35.90
C ALA A 136 1.59 -9.31 36.45
N GLU A 137 1.62 -10.56 35.98
CA GLU A 137 2.60 -11.58 36.37
C GLU A 137 2.99 -12.39 35.13
N ALA A 138 4.30 -12.45 34.86
CA ALA A 138 4.85 -13.26 33.78
C ALA A 138 4.65 -14.77 34.08
N PRO A 139 4.53 -15.62 33.05
CA PRO A 139 4.48 -17.07 33.23
C PRO A 139 5.75 -17.62 33.90
N GLU A 140 5.66 -18.80 34.52
CA GLU A 140 6.83 -19.49 35.07
C GLU A 140 7.91 -19.73 34.00
N GLY A 141 9.16 -19.44 34.33
CA GLY A 141 10.31 -19.55 33.43
C GLY A 141 10.54 -18.33 32.53
N PHE A 142 9.66 -17.30 32.58
CA PHE A 142 9.90 -16.05 31.87
C PHE A 142 10.65 -15.04 32.74
N HIS A 143 11.53 -14.27 32.11
CA HIS A 143 12.20 -13.10 32.67
C HIS A 143 11.51 -11.82 32.19
N VAL A 144 11.29 -10.86 33.09
CA VAL A 144 10.85 -9.52 32.71
C VAL A 144 12.04 -8.77 32.14
N THR A 145 11.93 -8.35 30.87
CA THR A 145 13.04 -7.72 30.12
C THR A 145 12.77 -6.24 29.80
N ALA A 146 11.57 -5.74 30.09
CA ALA A 146 11.27 -4.31 30.09
C ALA A 146 10.12 -3.98 31.04
N HIS A 147 10.14 -2.74 31.57
CA HIS A 147 9.07 -2.21 32.42
C HIS A 147 8.89 -0.71 32.23
N THR A 148 7.68 -0.22 32.59
CA THR A 148 7.37 1.19 32.76
C THR A 148 6.86 1.42 34.19
N PRO A 149 6.68 2.66 34.65
CA PRO A 149 6.10 2.91 35.97
C PRO A 149 4.70 2.30 36.18
N SER A 150 3.90 2.14 35.13
CA SER A 150 2.52 1.62 35.15
C SER A 150 2.36 0.22 34.55
N CYS A 151 3.34 -0.28 33.81
CA CYS A 151 3.36 -1.61 33.23
C CYS A 151 4.57 -2.42 33.73
N PRO A 152 4.41 -3.26 34.76
CA PRO A 152 5.52 -4.00 35.38
C PRO A 152 6.13 -5.05 34.44
N VAL A 153 5.38 -5.53 33.44
CA VAL A 153 5.83 -6.47 32.43
C VAL A 153 5.59 -5.83 31.04
N ALA A 154 6.38 -4.83 30.69
CA ALA A 154 6.33 -4.20 29.36
C ALA A 154 6.99 -5.07 28.29
N ALA A 155 7.93 -5.95 28.68
CA ALA A 155 8.42 -7.04 27.85
C ALA A 155 8.85 -8.21 28.72
N MET A 156 8.84 -9.41 28.16
CA MET A 156 9.30 -10.63 28.81
C MET A 156 9.88 -11.61 27.78
N SER A 157 10.78 -12.48 28.23
CA SER A 157 11.36 -13.53 27.40
C SER A 157 11.56 -14.85 28.15
N CYS A 158 11.52 -15.94 27.41
CA CYS A 158 11.99 -17.27 27.84
C CYS A 158 12.91 -17.79 26.71
N PRO A 159 14.22 -17.46 26.73
CA PRO A 159 15.16 -17.81 25.66
C PRO A 159 15.28 -19.32 25.42
N GLU A 160 15.18 -20.13 26.46
CA GLU A 160 15.22 -21.61 26.38
C GLU A 160 14.11 -22.16 25.49
N GLN A 161 12.93 -21.54 25.53
CA GLN A 161 11.79 -21.87 24.68
C GLN A 161 11.68 -21.00 23.43
N LYS A 162 12.59 -20.03 23.25
CA LYS A 162 12.60 -19.05 22.17
C LYS A 162 11.33 -18.18 22.11
N LEU A 163 10.77 -17.85 23.27
CA LEU A 163 9.55 -17.04 23.40
C LEU A 163 9.90 -15.63 23.87
N TYR A 164 9.39 -14.64 23.17
CA TYR A 164 9.62 -13.22 23.41
C TYR A 164 8.31 -12.46 23.33
N ALA A 165 8.15 -11.40 24.10
CA ALA A 165 6.91 -10.63 24.11
C ALA A 165 7.17 -9.16 24.45
N THR A 166 6.43 -8.25 23.80
CA THR A 166 6.40 -6.81 24.11
C THR A 166 4.96 -6.35 24.25
N GLN A 167 4.65 -5.57 25.30
CA GLN A 167 3.36 -4.91 25.45
C GLN A 167 3.21 -3.72 24.50
N PHE A 168 4.30 -3.01 24.25
CA PHE A 168 4.36 -1.90 23.31
C PHE A 168 4.52 -2.37 21.87
N HIS A 169 4.36 -1.44 20.93
CA HIS A 169 4.38 -1.65 19.50
C HIS A 169 5.74 -1.29 18.88
N PRO A 170 6.67 -2.24 18.65
CA PRO A 170 7.95 -1.96 18.00
C PRO A 170 7.83 -1.63 16.52
N GLU A 171 6.70 -2.00 15.88
CA GLU A 171 6.47 -1.80 14.45
C GLU A 171 6.17 -0.36 14.07
N VAL A 172 5.66 0.47 15.00
CA VAL A 172 5.27 1.85 14.71
C VAL A 172 6.46 2.80 14.80
N MET A 173 6.43 3.89 14.05
CA MET A 173 7.51 4.89 14.02
C MET A 173 7.72 5.63 15.35
N HIS A 174 6.70 5.63 16.19
CA HIS A 174 6.73 6.29 17.50
C HIS A 174 7.53 5.52 18.56
N THR A 175 7.87 4.25 18.31
CA THR A 175 8.85 3.49 19.10
C THR A 175 10.23 3.73 18.51
N GLN A 176 11.09 4.46 19.26
CA GLN A 176 12.36 4.99 18.74
C GLN A 176 13.29 3.93 18.18
N GLU A 177 13.46 2.81 18.87
CA GLU A 177 14.37 1.71 18.48
C GLU A 177 13.60 0.44 18.05
N GLY A 178 12.33 0.61 17.65
CA GLY A 178 11.45 -0.52 17.32
C GLY A 178 11.91 -1.33 16.11
N LYS A 179 12.54 -0.68 15.13
CA LYS A 179 13.09 -1.36 13.95
C LYS A 179 14.25 -2.27 14.35
N GLU A 180 15.13 -1.82 15.21
CA GLU A 180 16.27 -2.57 15.72
C GLU A 180 15.82 -3.77 16.56
N MET A 181 14.76 -3.62 17.38
CA MET A 181 14.14 -4.71 18.13
C MET A 181 13.63 -5.81 17.18
N LEU A 182 12.87 -5.45 16.16
CA LEU A 182 12.40 -6.40 15.14
C LEU A 182 13.55 -7.01 14.34
N GLN A 183 14.58 -6.24 14.05
CA GLN A 183 15.79 -6.76 13.40
C GLN A 183 16.51 -7.77 14.28
N ASN A 184 16.64 -7.53 15.60
CA ASN A 184 17.21 -8.48 16.55
C ASN A 184 16.39 -9.78 16.57
N PHE A 185 15.05 -9.68 16.63
CA PHE A 185 14.19 -10.86 16.58
C PHE A 185 14.43 -11.66 15.29
N VAL A 186 14.34 -11.01 14.14
CA VAL A 186 14.41 -11.70 12.83
C VAL A 186 15.81 -12.24 12.54
N ARG A 187 16.86 -11.47 12.86
CA ARG A 187 18.24 -11.80 12.51
C ARG A 187 18.97 -12.63 13.55
N LYS A 188 18.88 -12.23 14.81
CA LYS A 188 19.63 -12.89 15.89
C LYS A 188 18.86 -14.06 16.48
N ILE A 189 17.57 -13.86 16.79
CA ILE A 189 16.76 -14.89 17.46
C ILE A 189 16.27 -15.95 16.44
N CYS A 190 15.73 -15.52 15.29
CA CYS A 190 15.26 -16.44 14.23
C CYS A 190 16.39 -16.93 13.32
N GLY A 191 17.58 -16.28 13.35
CA GLY A 191 18.74 -16.67 12.55
C GLY A 191 18.57 -16.50 11.05
N CYS A 192 17.73 -15.55 10.60
CA CYS A 192 17.52 -15.30 9.18
C CYS A 192 18.73 -14.59 8.55
N ALA A 193 19.22 -15.09 7.42
CA ALA A 193 20.34 -14.50 6.68
C ALA A 193 19.99 -13.22 5.90
N GLY A 194 18.69 -13.02 5.58
CA GLY A 194 18.19 -11.85 4.85
C GLY A 194 18.41 -11.90 3.37
N GLU A 195 17.98 -12.97 2.79
CA GLU A 195 18.13 -13.26 1.37
C GLU A 195 16.96 -12.72 0.51
N TRP A 196 15.95 -12.11 1.13
CA TRP A 196 14.85 -11.48 0.42
C TRP A 196 15.29 -10.17 -0.22
N LYS A 197 15.75 -10.24 -1.47
CA LYS A 197 16.23 -9.10 -2.26
C LYS A 197 15.46 -9.02 -3.57
N MET A 198 15.30 -7.80 -4.09
CA MET A 198 14.47 -7.59 -5.28
C MET A 198 15.13 -8.02 -6.59
N ASP A 199 16.45 -7.99 -6.68
CA ASP A 199 17.20 -8.57 -7.79
C ASP A 199 16.89 -10.07 -7.97
N SER A 200 17.07 -10.84 -6.90
CA SER A 200 16.78 -12.28 -6.88
C SER A 200 15.29 -12.56 -7.12
N PHE A 201 14.39 -11.76 -6.54
CA PHE A 201 12.95 -11.86 -6.80
C PHE A 201 12.63 -11.69 -8.29
N VAL A 202 13.24 -10.69 -8.95
CA VAL A 202 12.99 -10.40 -10.37
C VAL A 202 13.47 -11.57 -11.23
N GLU A 203 14.67 -12.09 -10.99
CA GLU A 203 15.21 -13.23 -11.72
C GLU A 203 14.36 -14.48 -11.57
N ASP A 204 14.04 -14.86 -10.33
CA ASP A 204 13.20 -16.03 -10.01
C ASP A 204 11.80 -15.90 -10.64
N SER A 205 11.21 -14.69 -10.58
CA SER A 205 9.89 -14.43 -11.16
C SER A 205 9.89 -14.55 -12.67
N ILE A 206 10.92 -14.02 -13.35
CA ILE A 206 11.05 -14.17 -14.81
C ILE A 206 11.13 -15.65 -15.21
N GLN A 207 11.95 -16.43 -14.50
CA GLN A 207 12.08 -17.86 -14.78
C GLN A 207 10.78 -18.64 -14.53
N SER A 208 10.14 -18.37 -13.39
CA SER A 208 8.87 -19.02 -13.03
C SER A 208 7.75 -18.68 -14.02
N LEU A 209 7.62 -17.40 -14.40
CA LEU A 209 6.64 -16.95 -15.38
C LEU A 209 6.89 -17.58 -16.76
N ARG A 210 8.15 -17.67 -17.19
CA ARG A 210 8.51 -18.32 -18.46
C ARG A 210 8.12 -19.80 -18.49
N GLN A 211 8.39 -20.52 -17.40
CA GLN A 211 8.01 -21.93 -17.27
C GLN A 211 6.48 -22.11 -17.23
N LYS A 212 5.78 -21.25 -16.49
CA LYS A 212 4.32 -21.32 -16.32
C LYS A 212 3.58 -21.02 -17.62
N ILE A 213 4.00 -19.98 -18.34
CA ILE A 213 3.32 -19.49 -19.54
C ILE A 213 3.65 -20.37 -20.76
N GLY A 214 4.90 -20.84 -20.88
CA GLY A 214 5.34 -21.59 -22.06
C GLY A 214 5.09 -20.81 -23.35
N ASP A 215 4.38 -21.40 -24.29
CA ASP A 215 3.99 -20.78 -25.57
C ASP A 215 2.65 -20.02 -25.52
N GLY A 216 2.06 -19.85 -24.33
CA GLY A 216 0.76 -19.22 -24.13
C GLY A 216 0.76 -17.72 -24.41
N LYS A 217 -0.38 -17.20 -24.84
CA LYS A 217 -0.60 -15.76 -25.06
C LYS A 217 -1.06 -15.09 -23.77
N VAL A 218 -0.52 -13.92 -23.50
CA VAL A 218 -0.76 -13.16 -22.28
C VAL A 218 -1.37 -11.80 -22.59
N LEU A 219 -2.42 -11.43 -21.89
CA LEU A 219 -3.09 -10.13 -21.97
C LEU A 219 -2.91 -9.36 -20.67
N CYS A 220 -2.52 -8.11 -20.76
CA CYS A 220 -2.32 -7.22 -19.63
C CYS A 220 -3.09 -5.91 -19.83
N ALA A 221 -3.89 -5.53 -18.85
CA ALA A 221 -4.44 -4.18 -18.77
C ALA A 221 -3.38 -3.22 -18.20
N LEU A 222 -2.85 -2.34 -19.03
CA LEU A 222 -1.85 -1.36 -18.66
C LEU A 222 -2.53 -0.04 -18.30
N SER A 223 -2.61 0.29 -17.02
CA SER A 223 -3.24 1.54 -16.55
C SER A 223 -2.30 2.75 -16.56
N GLY A 224 -1.01 2.55 -16.86
CA GLY A 224 0.02 3.58 -16.69
C GLY A 224 0.49 3.78 -15.23
N GLY A 225 -0.15 3.11 -14.27
CA GLY A 225 0.30 3.07 -12.88
C GLY A 225 1.56 2.23 -12.68
N VAL A 226 2.23 2.42 -11.54
CA VAL A 226 3.50 1.72 -11.22
C VAL A 226 3.33 0.21 -11.27
N ASP A 227 2.28 -0.33 -10.65
CA ASP A 227 2.09 -1.78 -10.50
C ASP A 227 1.87 -2.47 -11.85
N SER A 228 0.96 -1.95 -12.67
CA SER A 228 0.72 -2.48 -14.02
C SER A 228 1.95 -2.35 -14.92
N SER A 229 2.73 -1.28 -14.75
CA SER A 229 3.98 -1.08 -15.50
C SER A 229 5.05 -2.09 -15.10
N VAL A 230 5.24 -2.33 -13.79
CA VAL A 230 6.21 -3.32 -13.30
C VAL A 230 5.80 -4.74 -13.72
N ALA A 231 4.51 -5.08 -13.62
CA ALA A 231 3.99 -6.36 -14.08
C ALA A 231 4.21 -6.56 -15.59
N ALA A 232 3.93 -5.54 -16.42
CA ALA A 232 4.12 -5.59 -17.86
C ALA A 232 5.60 -5.77 -18.24
N VAL A 233 6.52 -5.04 -17.61
CA VAL A 233 7.96 -5.16 -17.89
C VAL A 233 8.50 -6.52 -17.45
N LEU A 234 8.08 -7.02 -16.28
CA LEU A 234 8.47 -8.33 -15.79
C LEU A 234 8.06 -9.44 -16.78
N LEU A 235 6.83 -9.37 -17.27
CA LEU A 235 6.30 -10.30 -18.28
C LEU A 235 6.96 -10.13 -19.65
N SER A 236 7.24 -8.90 -20.09
CA SER A 236 7.98 -8.65 -21.32
C SER A 236 9.35 -9.34 -21.30
N LYS A 237 10.06 -9.28 -20.17
CA LYS A 237 11.35 -10.00 -19.99
C LYS A 237 11.18 -11.53 -19.92
N ALA A 238 10.03 -12.02 -19.46
CA ALA A 238 9.75 -13.44 -19.38
C ALA A 238 9.36 -14.05 -20.74
N VAL A 239 8.42 -13.42 -21.46
CA VAL A 239 7.77 -14.02 -22.64
C VAL A 239 7.75 -13.13 -23.90
N GLY A 240 8.32 -11.93 -23.81
CA GLY A 240 8.46 -11.04 -24.97
C GLY A 240 7.12 -10.74 -25.65
N ARG A 241 7.06 -10.91 -26.98
CA ARG A 241 5.88 -10.59 -27.80
C ARG A 241 4.68 -11.53 -27.64
N GLN A 242 4.74 -12.54 -26.77
CA GLN A 242 3.55 -13.27 -26.34
C GLN A 242 2.64 -12.39 -25.46
N LEU A 243 3.21 -11.31 -24.87
CA LEU A 243 2.50 -10.32 -24.08
C LEU A 243 1.86 -9.26 -24.99
N THR A 244 0.56 -9.03 -24.82
CA THR A 244 -0.16 -7.89 -25.37
C THR A 244 -0.65 -7.01 -24.23
N CYS A 245 -0.24 -5.74 -24.22
CA CYS A 245 -0.70 -4.73 -23.29
C CYS A 245 -1.76 -3.83 -23.94
N VAL A 246 -2.92 -3.71 -23.32
CA VAL A 246 -3.97 -2.79 -23.74
C VAL A 246 -3.99 -1.61 -22.79
N PHE A 247 -3.76 -0.43 -23.31
CA PHE A 247 -3.83 0.85 -22.61
C PHE A 247 -5.06 1.63 -23.08
N VAL A 248 -5.98 1.91 -22.17
CA VAL A 248 -7.20 2.67 -22.46
C VAL A 248 -6.95 4.14 -22.10
N ASP A 249 -6.87 4.98 -23.13
CA ASP A 249 -6.85 6.43 -22.97
C ASP A 249 -8.28 6.95 -22.87
N HIS A 250 -8.73 7.07 -21.65
CA HIS A 250 -10.10 7.48 -21.29
C HIS A 250 -10.27 9.01 -21.22
N GLY A 251 -9.25 9.79 -21.54
CA GLY A 251 -9.30 11.25 -21.48
C GLY A 251 -9.23 11.87 -20.08
N LEU A 252 -9.31 11.06 -19.02
CA LEU A 252 -9.23 11.53 -17.62
C LEU A 252 -7.81 11.35 -17.04
N LEU A 253 -6.81 11.19 -17.89
CA LEU A 253 -5.40 11.09 -17.52
C LEU A 253 -4.83 12.48 -17.23
N ARG A 254 -3.69 12.51 -16.54
CA ARG A 254 -2.89 13.74 -16.42
C ARG A 254 -2.46 14.24 -17.81
N LYS A 255 -2.07 15.51 -17.88
CA LYS A 255 -1.52 16.09 -19.10
C LYS A 255 -0.37 15.23 -19.64
N GLU A 256 -0.43 14.87 -20.92
CA GLU A 256 0.58 14.09 -21.67
C GLU A 256 0.85 12.67 -21.15
N GLU A 257 0.10 12.20 -20.13
CA GLU A 257 0.35 10.89 -19.51
C GLU A 257 0.19 9.72 -20.48
N GLY A 258 -0.80 9.77 -21.36
CA GLY A 258 -1.00 8.74 -22.39
C GLY A 258 0.16 8.65 -23.37
N ASP A 259 0.73 9.79 -23.76
CA ASP A 259 1.87 9.87 -24.68
C ASP A 259 3.17 9.39 -24.00
N GLU A 260 3.33 9.68 -22.69
CA GLU A 260 4.43 9.12 -21.89
C GLU A 260 4.38 7.59 -21.81
N VAL A 261 3.20 7.03 -21.60
CA VAL A 261 3.01 5.56 -21.54
C VAL A 261 3.31 4.95 -22.91
N GLU A 262 2.83 5.53 -23.99
CA GLU A 262 3.11 5.07 -25.34
C GLU A 262 4.59 5.19 -25.72
N ALA A 263 5.27 6.25 -25.30
CA ALA A 263 6.71 6.41 -25.52
C ALA A 263 7.55 5.31 -24.83
N ILE A 264 7.06 4.77 -23.71
CA ILE A 264 7.76 3.73 -22.93
C ILE A 264 7.42 2.33 -23.43
N PHE A 265 6.15 2.05 -23.66
CA PHE A 265 5.62 0.70 -23.94
C PHE A 265 5.20 0.49 -25.41
N GLY A 266 5.12 1.55 -26.19
CA GLY A 266 4.70 1.49 -27.59
C GLY A 266 5.74 0.87 -28.51
N PRO A 267 5.49 0.83 -29.83
CA PRO A 267 6.34 0.15 -30.81
C PRO A 267 7.79 0.63 -30.85
N ASN A 268 8.05 1.87 -30.47
CA ASN A 268 9.39 2.48 -30.39
C ASN A 268 9.93 2.52 -28.95
N GLY A 269 9.23 1.87 -28.02
CA GLY A 269 9.62 1.83 -26.61
C GLY A 269 10.75 0.85 -26.33
N ALA A 270 11.16 0.79 -25.06
CA ALA A 270 12.31 0.01 -24.61
C ALA A 270 12.01 -1.50 -24.40
N TYR A 271 10.75 -1.93 -24.48
CA TYR A 271 10.33 -3.26 -24.08
C TYR A 271 9.73 -4.06 -25.25
N GLU A 272 10.06 -5.35 -25.34
CA GLU A 272 9.50 -6.27 -26.32
C GLU A 272 8.12 -6.76 -25.87
N LEU A 273 7.07 -6.11 -26.35
CA LEU A 273 5.66 -6.49 -26.14
C LEU A 273 4.79 -5.96 -27.27
N ASN A 274 3.58 -6.43 -27.37
CA ASN A 274 2.58 -5.80 -28.25
C ASN A 274 1.82 -4.76 -27.45
N PHE A 275 1.75 -3.53 -27.95
CA PHE A 275 1.07 -2.42 -27.30
C PHE A 275 -0.11 -1.92 -28.12
N ILE A 276 -1.26 -1.80 -27.49
CA ILE A 276 -2.49 -1.29 -28.09
C ILE A 276 -2.96 -0.11 -27.24
N ARG A 277 -2.93 1.11 -27.81
CA ARG A 277 -3.57 2.28 -27.21
C ARG A 277 -4.96 2.44 -27.80
N VAL A 278 -5.98 2.40 -26.95
CA VAL A 278 -7.37 2.63 -27.33
C VAL A 278 -7.74 4.05 -26.95
N ASN A 279 -7.97 4.92 -27.94
CA ASN A 279 -8.51 6.25 -27.67
C ASN A 279 -10.02 6.14 -27.44
N ALA A 280 -10.44 6.27 -26.18
CA ALA A 280 -11.81 6.18 -25.74
C ALA A 280 -12.35 7.49 -25.13
N GLN A 281 -11.61 8.61 -25.25
CA GLN A 281 -11.90 9.86 -24.56
C GLN A 281 -13.34 10.33 -24.78
N GLN A 282 -13.80 10.40 -26.05
CA GLN A 282 -15.16 10.84 -26.37
C GLN A 282 -16.23 9.92 -25.75
N ARG A 283 -15.99 8.61 -25.75
CA ARG A 283 -16.89 7.62 -25.17
C ARG A 283 -17.08 7.83 -23.66
N TYR A 284 -16.02 8.17 -22.94
CA TYR A 284 -16.11 8.50 -21.52
C TYR A 284 -16.83 9.83 -21.28
N TYR A 285 -16.54 10.88 -22.05
CA TYR A 285 -17.24 12.15 -21.93
C TYR A 285 -18.73 12.02 -22.17
N ASP A 286 -19.14 11.23 -23.19
CA ASP A 286 -20.55 10.99 -23.50
C ASP A 286 -21.26 10.23 -22.36
N ARG A 287 -20.57 9.29 -21.71
CA ARG A 287 -21.11 8.50 -20.58
C ARG A 287 -21.18 9.29 -19.27
N LEU A 288 -20.29 10.25 -19.07
CA LEU A 288 -20.23 11.08 -17.86
C LEU A 288 -21.09 12.35 -17.96
N LYS A 289 -21.68 12.60 -19.11
CA LYS A 289 -22.50 13.79 -19.32
C LYS A 289 -23.71 13.82 -18.39
N GLY A 290 -23.83 14.89 -17.61
CA GLY A 290 -24.92 15.10 -16.65
C GLY A 290 -24.80 14.27 -15.37
N ILE A 291 -23.65 13.62 -15.12
CA ILE A 291 -23.41 12.82 -13.93
C ILE A 291 -22.63 13.66 -12.92
N ASP A 292 -23.25 13.96 -11.79
CA ASP A 292 -22.67 14.78 -10.72
C ASP A 292 -22.28 13.95 -9.48
N GLU A 293 -22.89 12.76 -9.29
CA GLU A 293 -22.71 11.95 -8.09
C GLU A 293 -21.40 11.15 -8.16
N PRO A 294 -20.50 11.26 -7.16
CA PRO A 294 -19.17 10.69 -7.19
C PRO A 294 -19.12 9.18 -7.39
N GLU A 295 -19.97 8.44 -6.69
CA GLU A 295 -19.97 6.97 -6.78
C GLU A 295 -20.49 6.49 -8.14
N GLU A 296 -21.44 7.22 -8.74
CA GLU A 296 -21.92 6.94 -10.08
C GLU A 296 -20.83 7.18 -11.13
N LYS A 297 -20.09 8.29 -11.02
CA LYS A 297 -18.91 8.53 -11.87
C LYS A 297 -17.90 7.38 -11.79
N ARG A 298 -17.57 6.94 -10.57
CA ARG A 298 -16.64 5.82 -10.36
C ARG A 298 -17.11 4.53 -11.02
N LYS A 299 -18.40 4.20 -10.89
CA LYS A 299 -19.01 3.01 -11.51
C LYS A 299 -18.98 3.09 -13.02
N ILE A 300 -19.37 4.23 -13.61
CA ILE A 300 -19.34 4.43 -15.06
C ILE A 300 -17.93 4.26 -15.60
N ILE A 301 -16.95 4.92 -14.98
CA ILE A 301 -15.55 4.87 -15.43
C ILE A 301 -15.01 3.45 -15.37
N GLY A 302 -15.25 2.74 -14.26
CA GLY A 302 -14.81 1.36 -14.09
C GLY A 302 -15.49 0.39 -15.05
N THR A 303 -16.81 0.49 -15.22
CA THR A 303 -17.59 -0.38 -16.13
C THR A 303 -17.17 -0.17 -17.58
N GLU A 304 -16.98 1.07 -17.99
CA GLU A 304 -16.59 1.40 -19.36
C GLU A 304 -15.18 0.91 -19.69
N PHE A 305 -14.26 0.97 -18.72
CA PHE A 305 -12.93 0.37 -18.86
C PHE A 305 -13.02 -1.13 -19.16
N ILE A 306 -13.85 -1.85 -18.41
CA ILE A 306 -14.06 -3.29 -18.60
C ILE A 306 -14.60 -3.57 -20.00
N HIS A 307 -15.64 -2.85 -20.46
CA HIS A 307 -16.23 -3.03 -21.78
C HIS A 307 -15.21 -2.83 -22.91
N ILE A 308 -14.43 -1.76 -22.85
CA ILE A 308 -13.40 -1.47 -23.85
C ILE A 308 -12.33 -2.57 -23.86
N PHE A 309 -11.89 -3.00 -22.67
CA PHE A 309 -10.91 -4.06 -22.56
C PHE A 309 -11.41 -5.39 -23.12
N GLU A 310 -12.69 -5.74 -22.90
CA GLU A 310 -13.35 -6.91 -23.48
C GLU A 310 -13.45 -6.82 -25.01
N GLU A 311 -13.80 -5.65 -25.54
CA GLU A 311 -13.85 -5.40 -26.97
C GLU A 311 -12.49 -5.64 -27.63
N GLU A 312 -11.40 -5.15 -27.01
CA GLU A 312 -10.04 -5.35 -27.50
C GLU A 312 -9.59 -6.81 -27.34
N ALA A 313 -9.89 -7.45 -26.22
CA ALA A 313 -9.59 -8.86 -26.01
C ALA A 313 -10.23 -9.76 -27.10
N LYS A 314 -11.47 -9.48 -27.49
CA LYS A 314 -12.15 -10.19 -28.59
C LYS A 314 -11.44 -10.00 -29.94
N LYS A 315 -10.90 -8.81 -30.24
CA LYS A 315 -10.14 -8.53 -31.46
C LYS A 315 -8.80 -9.27 -31.48
N ILE A 316 -8.14 -9.37 -30.33
CA ILE A 316 -6.87 -10.12 -30.16
C ILE A 316 -7.09 -11.62 -30.36
N GLY A 317 -8.27 -12.12 -30.05
CA GLY A 317 -8.64 -13.53 -30.17
C GLY A 317 -8.24 -14.34 -28.94
N LYS A 318 -7.86 -15.62 -29.14
CA LYS A 318 -7.57 -16.52 -28.02
C LYS A 318 -6.40 -16.01 -27.18
N VAL A 319 -6.66 -15.83 -25.91
CA VAL A 319 -5.69 -15.47 -24.86
C VAL A 319 -5.68 -16.59 -23.82
N ASP A 320 -4.49 -17.01 -23.38
CA ASP A 320 -4.38 -18.09 -22.40
C ASP A 320 -4.31 -17.56 -20.96
N TYR A 321 -3.74 -16.38 -20.76
CA TYR A 321 -3.51 -15.78 -19.43
C TYR A 321 -3.88 -14.30 -19.39
N LEU A 322 -4.56 -13.89 -18.31
CA LEU A 322 -4.81 -12.50 -17.96
C LEU A 322 -3.87 -12.06 -16.84
N VAL A 323 -3.31 -10.87 -16.95
CA VAL A 323 -2.42 -10.30 -15.91
C VAL A 323 -3.16 -9.27 -15.09
N GLN A 324 -3.02 -9.38 -13.77
CA GLN A 324 -3.45 -8.38 -12.81
C GLN A 324 -2.27 -7.86 -12.01
N GLY A 325 -2.23 -6.54 -11.78
CA GLY A 325 -1.21 -5.86 -10.98
C GLY A 325 -1.49 -5.89 -9.48
N THR A 326 -2.15 -6.92 -8.96
CA THR A 326 -2.45 -7.10 -7.54
C THR A 326 -1.16 -7.10 -6.73
N ILE A 327 -1.13 -6.35 -5.63
CA ILE A 327 -0.02 -6.31 -4.68
C ILE A 327 -0.43 -6.88 -3.32
N TYR A 328 0.53 -7.11 -2.42
CA TYR A 328 0.27 -7.81 -1.16
C TYR A 328 -0.75 -7.11 -0.25
N PRO A 329 -0.77 -5.78 -0.09
CA PRO A 329 -1.84 -5.10 0.63
C PRO A 329 -3.25 -5.39 0.11
N ASP A 330 -3.44 -5.47 -1.21
CA ASP A 330 -4.75 -5.79 -1.82
C ASP A 330 -5.24 -7.18 -1.40
N VAL A 331 -4.29 -8.14 -1.31
CA VAL A 331 -4.57 -9.51 -0.87
C VAL A 331 -5.04 -9.55 0.59
N ILE A 332 -4.37 -8.78 1.47
CA ILE A 332 -4.69 -8.72 2.89
C ILE A 332 -6.06 -8.06 3.09
N GLU A 333 -6.32 -6.95 2.42
CA GLU A 333 -7.58 -6.19 2.50
C GLU A 333 -8.78 -6.97 1.96
N SER A 334 -8.55 -7.84 0.96
CA SER A 334 -9.59 -8.72 0.40
C SER A 334 -10.00 -9.87 1.34
N GLY A 335 -9.31 -10.03 2.46
CA GLY A 335 -9.53 -11.06 3.47
C GLY A 335 -8.66 -12.30 3.25
N LEU A 336 -8.12 -12.83 4.34
CA LEU A 336 -7.27 -14.05 4.35
C LEU A 336 -8.09 -15.36 4.27
N GLY A 337 -9.42 -15.29 4.09
CA GLY A 337 -10.34 -16.44 4.04
C GLY A 337 -10.67 -16.91 2.62
N LYS A 338 -11.24 -18.12 2.50
CA LYS A 338 -11.64 -18.77 1.24
C LYS A 338 -12.75 -18.05 0.45
N SER A 339 -13.28 -16.94 0.96
CA SER A 339 -14.31 -16.09 0.34
C SER A 339 -13.79 -14.65 0.19
N ALA A 340 -12.58 -14.47 -0.31
CA ALA A 340 -12.06 -13.14 -0.61
C ALA A 340 -12.98 -12.47 -1.65
N VAL A 341 -13.86 -11.60 -1.17
CA VAL A 341 -14.56 -10.63 -2.03
C VAL A 341 -13.49 -9.64 -2.47
N ILE A 342 -12.95 -9.86 -3.66
CA ILE A 342 -12.01 -8.96 -4.30
C ILE A 342 -12.70 -7.60 -4.39
N LYS A 343 -12.15 -6.57 -3.73
CA LYS A 343 -12.69 -5.20 -3.83
C LYS A 343 -12.82 -4.83 -5.30
N SER A 344 -14.03 -4.55 -5.74
CA SER A 344 -14.44 -4.33 -7.13
C SER A 344 -13.80 -3.13 -7.84
N HIS A 345 -12.93 -2.36 -7.15
CA HIS A 345 -12.38 -1.10 -7.66
C HIS A 345 -10.96 -1.21 -8.25
N HIS A 346 -10.25 -2.32 -8.02
CA HIS A 346 -8.91 -2.55 -8.58
C HIS A 346 -8.78 -3.84 -9.39
N ASN A 347 -9.83 -4.64 -9.44
CA ASN A 347 -9.88 -5.88 -10.20
C ASN A 347 -10.91 -5.78 -11.32
N VAL A 348 -10.53 -6.25 -12.47
CA VAL A 348 -11.36 -6.42 -13.67
C VAL A 348 -12.40 -7.51 -13.38
N GLY A 349 -13.28 -7.27 -12.42
CA GLY A 349 -14.19 -8.23 -11.79
C GLY A 349 -15.41 -8.65 -12.64
N GLY A 350 -15.36 -8.53 -13.95
CA GLY A 350 -16.38 -9.03 -14.88
C GLY A 350 -15.80 -9.78 -16.07
N LEU A 351 -14.48 -9.73 -16.25
CA LEU A 351 -13.78 -10.36 -17.39
C LEU A 351 -13.84 -11.90 -17.45
N PRO A 352 -13.90 -12.66 -16.32
CA PRO A 352 -13.98 -14.12 -16.40
C PRO A 352 -15.17 -14.66 -17.20
N ASP A 353 -16.25 -13.89 -17.29
CA ASP A 353 -17.49 -14.35 -17.95
C ASP A 353 -17.48 -14.13 -19.48
N VAL A 354 -16.54 -13.35 -20.00
CA VAL A 354 -16.54 -12.90 -21.42
C VAL A 354 -15.31 -13.39 -22.19
N VAL A 355 -14.18 -13.61 -21.54
CA VAL A 355 -12.93 -14.07 -22.18
C VAL A 355 -12.51 -15.39 -21.54
N ASP A 356 -12.48 -16.46 -22.35
CA ASP A 356 -12.05 -17.80 -21.94
C ASP A 356 -10.50 -17.83 -21.84
N PHE A 357 -9.97 -17.61 -20.63
CA PHE A 357 -8.55 -17.77 -20.34
C PHE A 357 -8.34 -18.85 -19.26
N ARG A 358 -7.17 -19.47 -19.27
CA ARG A 358 -6.85 -20.59 -18.36
C ARG A 358 -6.65 -20.14 -16.93
N GLU A 359 -5.98 -19.00 -16.74
CA GLU A 359 -5.58 -18.54 -15.40
C GLU A 359 -5.27 -17.05 -15.38
N ILE A 360 -5.47 -16.42 -14.20
CA ILE A 360 -5.01 -15.07 -13.90
C ILE A 360 -3.60 -15.15 -13.32
N ILE A 361 -2.69 -14.35 -13.86
CA ILE A 361 -1.32 -14.22 -13.38
C ILE A 361 -1.20 -12.93 -12.57
N GLU A 362 -0.79 -13.04 -11.32
CA GLU A 362 -0.56 -11.92 -10.40
C GLU A 362 0.91 -11.88 -9.96
N PRO A 363 1.82 -11.36 -10.79
CA PRO A 363 3.25 -11.49 -10.56
C PRO A 363 3.75 -10.70 -9.33
N LEU A 364 2.99 -9.70 -8.87
CA LEU A 364 3.34 -8.81 -7.77
C LEU A 364 2.59 -9.12 -6.47
N ARG A 365 1.78 -10.18 -6.43
CA ARG A 365 0.88 -10.53 -5.32
C ARG A 365 1.58 -10.66 -3.97
N SER A 366 2.86 -10.97 -3.96
CA SER A 366 3.67 -11.14 -2.75
C SER A 366 4.42 -9.89 -2.32
N LEU A 367 4.35 -8.80 -3.08
CA LEU A 367 5.14 -7.58 -2.86
C LEU A 367 4.33 -6.46 -2.20
N PHE A 368 4.97 -5.75 -1.27
CA PHE A 368 4.51 -4.43 -0.82
C PHE A 368 4.83 -3.36 -1.88
N LYS A 369 4.17 -2.21 -1.80
CA LYS A 369 4.32 -1.11 -2.77
C LYS A 369 5.76 -0.61 -2.93
N ASP A 370 6.50 -0.52 -1.85
CA ASP A 370 7.91 -0.14 -1.88
C ASP A 370 8.82 -1.22 -2.50
N GLU A 371 8.49 -2.50 -2.31
CA GLU A 371 9.15 -3.62 -2.99
C GLU A 371 8.87 -3.61 -4.49
N VAL A 372 7.62 -3.32 -4.91
CA VAL A 372 7.27 -3.15 -6.32
C VAL A 372 8.09 -2.03 -6.96
N ARG A 373 8.28 -0.90 -6.26
CA ARG A 373 9.12 0.18 -6.75
C ARG A 373 10.59 -0.24 -6.91
N LYS A 374 11.14 -0.95 -5.92
CA LYS A 374 12.50 -1.50 -6.00
C LYS A 374 12.64 -2.49 -7.16
N ALA A 375 11.68 -3.42 -7.30
CA ALA A 375 11.65 -4.35 -8.44
C ALA A 375 11.56 -3.61 -9.79
N GLY A 376 10.81 -2.51 -9.83
CA GLY A 376 10.74 -1.64 -11.01
C GLY A 376 12.09 -1.02 -11.39
N LEU A 377 12.88 -0.58 -10.41
CA LEU A 377 14.23 -0.08 -10.64
C LEU A 377 15.18 -1.18 -11.13
N GLU A 378 15.13 -2.38 -10.53
CA GLU A 378 15.91 -3.56 -10.97
C GLU A 378 15.56 -4.00 -12.41
N LEU A 379 14.31 -3.82 -12.80
CA LEU A 379 13.85 -4.06 -14.17
C LEU A 379 14.32 -3.00 -15.18
N GLY A 380 14.90 -1.89 -14.71
CA GLY A 380 15.34 -0.77 -15.53
C GLY A 380 14.22 0.20 -15.92
N ILE A 381 13.12 0.21 -15.20
CA ILE A 381 12.03 1.18 -15.42
C ILE A 381 12.52 2.57 -14.97
N PRO A 382 12.29 3.62 -15.77
CA PRO A 382 12.74 4.96 -15.42
C PRO A 382 12.22 5.41 -14.04
N PRO A 383 13.07 6.01 -13.17
CA PRO A 383 12.68 6.45 -11.83
C PRO A 383 11.44 7.35 -11.80
N ARG A 384 11.27 8.22 -12.81
CA ARG A 384 10.08 9.08 -12.94
C ARG A 384 8.76 8.31 -13.02
N LEU A 385 8.79 7.09 -13.57
CA LEU A 385 7.62 6.21 -13.64
C LEU A 385 7.44 5.41 -12.34
N VAL A 386 8.55 4.90 -11.77
CA VAL A 386 8.56 4.10 -10.55
C VAL A 386 8.12 4.91 -9.33
N PHE A 387 8.57 6.17 -9.23
CA PHE A 387 8.24 7.08 -8.12
C PHE A 387 7.08 8.02 -8.44
N ARG A 388 6.33 7.72 -9.50
CA ARG A 388 5.11 8.46 -9.81
C ARG A 388 4.16 8.45 -8.61
N GLN A 389 3.57 9.61 -8.34
CA GLN A 389 2.57 9.73 -7.28
C GLN A 389 1.35 8.86 -7.55
N PRO A 390 0.67 8.38 -6.49
CA PRO A 390 -0.61 7.70 -6.63
C PRO A 390 -1.56 8.51 -7.52
N PHE A 391 -2.26 7.81 -8.38
CA PHE A 391 -3.30 8.38 -9.21
C PHE A 391 -4.53 7.48 -9.10
N PRO A 392 -5.70 8.04 -8.80
CA PRO A 392 -6.90 7.24 -8.60
C PRO A 392 -7.32 6.53 -9.88
N GLY A 393 -7.92 5.35 -9.76
CA GLY A 393 -8.42 4.59 -10.92
C GLY A 393 -9.36 5.39 -11.82
N PRO A 394 -10.30 6.20 -11.27
CA PRO A 394 -11.15 7.09 -12.07
C PRO A 394 -10.43 8.30 -12.68
N GLY A 395 -9.13 8.45 -12.47
CA GLY A 395 -8.35 9.54 -13.01
C GLY A 395 -8.79 10.91 -12.48
N LEU A 396 -8.76 11.91 -13.34
CA LEU A 396 -9.20 13.28 -13.02
C LEU A 396 -10.72 13.39 -12.79
N GLY A 397 -11.49 12.35 -13.09
CA GLY A 397 -12.93 12.34 -12.86
C GLY A 397 -13.33 12.61 -11.42
N VAL A 398 -12.52 12.17 -10.44
CA VAL A 398 -12.73 12.42 -8.99
C VAL A 398 -12.03 13.68 -8.47
N ARG A 399 -11.38 14.42 -9.36
CA ARG A 399 -10.79 15.74 -9.07
C ARG A 399 -11.57 16.89 -9.71
N ILE A 400 -12.73 16.58 -10.29
CA ILE A 400 -13.68 17.55 -10.83
C ILE A 400 -14.98 17.38 -10.07
N VAL A 401 -15.27 18.30 -9.14
CA VAL A 401 -16.52 18.28 -8.38
C VAL A 401 -17.70 18.54 -9.32
N GLY A 402 -18.70 17.65 -9.31
CA GLY A 402 -19.84 17.69 -10.21
C GLY A 402 -19.55 17.13 -11.61
N GLU A 403 -20.35 17.54 -12.62
CA GLU A 403 -20.25 17.01 -13.99
C GLU A 403 -18.86 17.14 -14.59
N VAL A 404 -18.39 16.05 -15.20
CA VAL A 404 -17.10 15.98 -15.92
C VAL A 404 -17.32 16.34 -17.39
N THR A 405 -16.59 17.36 -17.88
CA THR A 405 -16.58 17.76 -19.29
C THR A 405 -15.15 17.87 -19.80
N GLU A 406 -14.97 17.75 -21.12
CA GLU A 406 -13.65 17.92 -21.76
C GLU A 406 -12.97 19.24 -21.37
N GLU A 407 -13.74 20.35 -21.33
CA GLU A 407 -13.24 21.67 -20.91
C GLU A 407 -12.71 21.66 -19.48
N LYS A 408 -13.48 21.09 -18.53
CA LYS A 408 -13.09 21.01 -17.11
C LYS A 408 -11.89 20.10 -16.92
N VAL A 409 -11.83 18.97 -17.64
CA VAL A 409 -10.65 18.08 -17.62
C VAL A 409 -9.41 18.82 -18.06
N LYS A 410 -9.48 19.58 -19.17
CA LYS A 410 -8.35 20.37 -19.66
C LYS A 410 -7.88 21.41 -18.65
N ILE A 411 -8.80 22.10 -18.00
CA ILE A 411 -8.48 23.06 -16.92
C ILE A 411 -7.70 22.35 -15.80
N VAL A 412 -8.16 21.20 -15.33
CA VAL A 412 -7.48 20.45 -14.26
C VAL A 412 -6.12 19.92 -14.74
N GLN A 413 -6.02 19.40 -15.95
CA GLN A 413 -4.76 18.94 -16.53
C GLN A 413 -3.68 20.03 -16.54
N GLU A 414 -4.03 21.23 -17.00
CA GLU A 414 -3.09 22.36 -17.04
C GLU A 414 -2.72 22.83 -15.62
N ALA A 415 -3.69 23.01 -14.73
CA ALA A 415 -3.45 23.43 -13.35
C ALA A 415 -2.62 22.42 -12.57
N ASP A 416 -2.92 21.11 -12.69
CA ASP A 416 -2.18 20.03 -12.03
C ASP A 416 -0.74 19.94 -12.56
N ALA A 417 -0.53 20.10 -13.86
CA ALA A 417 0.80 20.12 -14.47
C ALA A 417 1.67 21.27 -13.91
N ILE A 418 1.11 22.48 -13.82
CA ILE A 418 1.78 23.64 -13.24
C ILE A 418 2.13 23.39 -11.77
N TYR A 419 1.17 22.87 -11.00
CA TYR A 419 1.38 22.60 -9.57
C TYR A 419 2.49 21.57 -9.36
N ARG A 420 2.44 20.45 -10.06
CA ARG A 420 3.46 19.41 -9.99
C ARG A 420 4.85 19.90 -10.39
N GLU A 421 4.92 20.72 -11.43
CA GLU A 421 6.17 21.32 -11.88
C GLU A 421 6.81 22.22 -10.81
N GLU A 422 6.04 23.11 -10.19
CA GLU A 422 6.56 24.04 -9.19
C GLU A 422 6.92 23.35 -7.88
N ILE A 423 6.16 22.32 -7.47
CA ILE A 423 6.51 21.47 -6.32
C ILE A 423 7.84 20.73 -6.57
N ALA A 424 8.04 20.18 -7.76
CA ALA A 424 9.30 19.51 -8.12
C ALA A 424 10.48 20.49 -8.17
N LYS A 425 10.30 21.71 -8.73
CA LYS A 425 11.32 22.77 -8.73
C LYS A 425 11.71 23.21 -7.32
N ALA A 426 10.77 23.17 -6.38
CA ALA A 426 11.01 23.46 -4.97
C ALA A 426 11.65 22.30 -4.20
N GLY A 427 11.81 21.11 -4.81
CA GLY A 427 12.38 19.92 -4.17
C GLY A 427 11.44 19.22 -3.19
N LEU A 428 10.14 19.60 -3.15
CA LEU A 428 9.14 19.09 -2.22
C LEU A 428 8.50 17.77 -2.71
N ASP A 429 8.70 17.38 -3.95
CA ASP A 429 8.09 16.20 -4.58
C ASP A 429 8.45 14.88 -3.90
N LYS A 430 9.56 14.82 -3.16
CA LYS A 430 10.03 13.65 -2.43
C LYS A 430 9.54 13.59 -0.98
N GLU A 431 9.10 14.72 -0.43
CA GLU A 431 8.67 14.86 0.95
C GLU A 431 7.16 14.68 1.10
N LEU A 432 6.41 15.08 0.07
CA LEU A 432 4.95 15.05 0.07
C LEU A 432 4.42 13.65 -0.29
N GLY A 433 3.44 13.18 0.49
CA GLY A 433 2.77 11.89 0.23
C GLY A 433 1.94 11.93 -1.05
N GLN A 434 1.12 12.99 -1.21
CA GLN A 434 0.32 13.24 -2.42
C GLN A 434 0.04 14.74 -2.57
N TYR A 435 0.03 15.23 -3.81
CA TYR A 435 -0.36 16.61 -4.14
C TYR A 435 -0.96 16.68 -5.54
N PHE A 436 -1.96 17.52 -5.72
CA PHE A 436 -2.69 17.68 -6.99
C PHE A 436 -3.55 18.94 -7.00
N ALA A 437 -4.05 19.28 -8.19
CA ALA A 437 -5.08 20.30 -8.39
C ALA A 437 -6.45 19.64 -8.64
N ALA A 438 -7.51 20.26 -8.10
CA ALA A 438 -8.90 19.85 -8.29
C ALA A 438 -9.78 21.04 -8.69
N LEU A 439 -10.80 20.80 -9.51
CA LEU A 439 -11.78 21.79 -9.89
C LEU A 439 -12.99 21.74 -8.92
N THR A 440 -13.21 22.81 -8.18
CA THR A 440 -14.26 22.86 -7.15
C THR A 440 -15.68 23.04 -7.70
N ASN A 441 -15.84 23.28 -8.99
CA ASN A 441 -17.08 23.72 -9.63
C ASN A 441 -17.61 25.08 -9.12
N MET A 442 -16.93 25.70 -8.15
CA MET A 442 -17.24 27.05 -7.68
C MET A 442 -16.79 28.07 -8.72
N ARG A 443 -17.68 29.01 -9.03
CA ARG A 443 -17.36 30.17 -9.87
C ARG A 443 -17.32 31.43 -9.02
N SER A 444 -16.44 32.33 -9.36
CA SER A 444 -16.29 33.62 -8.68
C SER A 444 -16.08 34.75 -9.66
N VAL A 445 -16.48 35.97 -9.19
CA VAL A 445 -16.20 37.19 -9.94
C VAL A 445 -14.71 37.52 -9.82
N GLY A 446 -14.09 37.80 -10.95
CA GLY A 446 -12.72 38.29 -11.06
C GLY A 446 -12.67 39.56 -11.91
N VAL A 447 -11.53 40.23 -11.89
CA VAL A 447 -11.20 41.32 -12.80
C VAL A 447 -9.86 40.98 -13.46
N MET A 448 -9.89 40.76 -14.75
CA MET A 448 -8.70 40.44 -15.53
C MET A 448 -8.56 41.49 -16.64
N GLY A 449 -7.52 42.35 -16.51
CA GLY A 449 -7.45 43.56 -17.27
C GLY A 449 -8.60 44.51 -16.94
N ASP A 450 -9.30 45.05 -17.92
CA ASP A 450 -10.43 45.95 -17.74
C ASP A 450 -11.80 45.25 -17.74
N PHE A 451 -11.83 43.91 -17.75
CA PHE A 451 -13.06 43.12 -17.86
C PHE A 451 -13.35 42.34 -16.60
N ARG A 452 -14.65 42.27 -16.25
CA ARG A 452 -15.13 41.34 -15.23
C ARG A 452 -15.19 39.93 -15.82
N THR A 453 -14.68 38.96 -15.06
CA THR A 453 -14.78 37.53 -15.38
C THR A 453 -15.66 36.81 -14.37
N TYR A 454 -16.22 35.67 -14.76
CA TYR A 454 -16.96 34.76 -13.87
C TYR A 454 -16.50 33.34 -14.16
N ASP A 455 -15.36 32.99 -13.57
CA ASP A 455 -14.60 31.80 -13.88
C ASP A 455 -14.48 30.86 -12.69
N TYR A 456 -13.90 29.69 -12.91
CA TYR A 456 -13.75 28.63 -11.92
C TYR A 456 -12.67 28.95 -10.88
N ALA A 457 -12.83 28.31 -9.71
CA ALA A 457 -11.80 28.20 -8.69
C ALA A 457 -11.14 26.83 -8.70
N ILE A 458 -9.81 26.80 -8.71
CA ILE A 458 -9.00 25.60 -8.52
C ILE A 458 -8.64 25.47 -7.04
N ALA A 459 -8.80 24.28 -6.48
CA ALA A 459 -8.25 23.91 -5.19
C ALA A 459 -6.92 23.15 -5.38
N LEU A 460 -5.89 23.60 -4.66
CA LEU A 460 -4.64 22.89 -4.51
C LEU A 460 -4.70 22.05 -3.24
N ARG A 461 -4.29 20.79 -3.34
CA ARG A 461 -4.22 19.85 -2.23
C ARG A 461 -2.81 19.30 -2.12
N ALA A 462 -2.24 19.29 -0.91
CA ALA A 462 -1.05 18.52 -0.60
C ALA A 462 -1.18 17.91 0.79
N VAL A 463 -0.74 16.66 0.95
CA VAL A 463 -0.83 15.94 2.22
C VAL A 463 0.46 15.18 2.53
N ASN A 464 0.76 15.12 3.83
CA ASN A 464 1.73 14.22 4.41
C ASN A 464 1.01 12.99 4.94
N THR A 465 1.45 11.82 4.55
CA THR A 465 0.87 10.54 4.96
C THR A 465 1.89 9.43 4.83
N SER A 466 1.80 8.44 5.71
CA SER A 466 2.62 7.22 5.66
C SER A 466 1.89 6.02 5.08
N ASP A 467 0.58 5.97 5.26
CA ASP A 467 -0.25 4.79 4.98
C ASP A 467 -1.55 5.09 4.20
N PHE A 468 -1.82 6.36 3.91
CA PHE A 468 -3.05 6.87 3.29
C PHE A 468 -4.33 6.62 4.10
N MET A 469 -4.25 6.03 5.28
CA MET A 469 -5.38 5.88 6.22
C MET A 469 -5.64 7.19 6.95
N THR A 470 -4.56 7.84 7.40
CA THR A 470 -4.57 9.19 7.96
C THR A 470 -3.67 10.10 7.13
N ALA A 471 -4.00 11.38 7.08
CA ALA A 471 -3.20 12.36 6.38
C ALA A 471 -3.35 13.75 7.01
N GLU A 472 -2.27 14.49 7.08
CA GLU A 472 -2.25 15.88 7.47
C GLU A 472 -2.04 16.77 6.25
N ALA A 473 -2.69 17.94 6.22
CA ALA A 473 -2.43 18.92 5.18
C ALA A 473 -0.97 19.38 5.28
N ALA A 474 -0.24 19.30 4.18
CA ALA A 474 1.16 19.70 4.14
C ALA A 474 1.30 21.23 4.17
N GLN A 475 2.33 21.71 4.83
CA GLN A 475 2.68 23.14 4.83
C GLN A 475 3.55 23.47 3.62
N ILE A 476 2.93 23.88 2.53
CA ILE A 476 3.66 24.35 1.35
C ILE A 476 4.15 25.78 1.60
N PRO A 477 5.45 26.12 1.33
CA PRO A 477 5.94 27.46 1.46
C PRO A 477 5.10 28.47 0.65
N TRP A 478 4.79 29.62 1.27
CA TRP A 478 3.93 30.62 0.65
C TRP A 478 4.45 31.11 -0.72
N GLU A 479 5.75 31.19 -0.88
CA GLU A 479 6.38 31.59 -2.14
C GLU A 479 6.07 30.61 -3.28
N VAL A 480 6.04 29.30 -2.96
CA VAL A 480 5.68 28.26 -3.93
C VAL A 480 4.19 28.36 -4.28
N LEU A 481 3.31 28.47 -3.27
CA LEU A 481 1.87 28.64 -3.50
C LEU A 481 1.57 29.91 -4.32
N HIS A 482 2.24 31.02 -4.01
CA HIS A 482 2.08 32.28 -4.73
C HIS A 482 2.52 32.14 -6.19
N LYS A 483 3.64 31.45 -6.44
CA LYS A 483 4.14 31.21 -7.81
C LYS A 483 3.19 30.31 -8.60
N VAL A 484 2.72 29.21 -7.98
CA VAL A 484 1.71 28.31 -8.58
C VAL A 484 0.44 29.09 -8.93
N THR A 485 -0.06 29.89 -7.97
CA THR A 485 -1.27 30.70 -8.17
C THR A 485 -1.11 31.66 -9.35
N ASN A 486 0.00 32.40 -9.41
CA ASN A 486 0.24 33.33 -10.50
C ASN A 486 0.31 32.62 -11.85
N ARG A 487 0.96 31.47 -11.92
CA ARG A 487 1.03 30.68 -13.15
C ARG A 487 -0.35 30.16 -13.57
N ILE A 488 -1.10 29.56 -12.65
CA ILE A 488 -2.45 29.04 -12.97
C ILE A 488 -3.36 30.16 -13.49
N ILE A 489 -3.41 31.31 -12.82
CA ILE A 489 -4.25 32.43 -13.24
C ILE A 489 -3.87 32.97 -14.62
N ASN A 490 -2.58 32.99 -14.95
CA ASN A 490 -2.09 33.55 -16.23
C ASN A 490 -2.07 32.54 -17.37
N GLU A 491 -1.85 31.26 -17.09
CA GLU A 491 -1.63 30.23 -18.10
C GLU A 491 -2.89 29.38 -18.36
N VAL A 492 -3.80 29.24 -17.36
CA VAL A 492 -4.99 28.38 -17.46
C VAL A 492 -6.25 29.22 -17.71
N LYS A 493 -6.81 29.11 -18.90
CA LYS A 493 -8.05 29.82 -19.25
C LYS A 493 -9.25 29.32 -18.44
N GLY A 494 -10.13 30.23 -18.05
CA GLY A 494 -11.36 29.88 -17.30
C GLY A 494 -11.16 29.73 -15.79
N VAL A 495 -10.01 30.15 -15.27
CA VAL A 495 -9.67 30.14 -13.83
C VAL A 495 -9.30 31.56 -13.38
N ASN A 496 -9.98 32.05 -12.34
CA ASN A 496 -9.69 33.35 -11.75
C ASN A 496 -9.41 33.30 -10.24
N ARG A 497 -9.38 32.09 -9.65
CA ARG A 497 -9.15 31.91 -8.21
C ARG A 497 -8.46 30.58 -7.92
N VAL A 498 -7.52 30.62 -6.98
CA VAL A 498 -6.84 29.43 -6.46
C VAL A 498 -7.03 29.38 -4.95
N LEU A 499 -7.39 28.22 -4.44
CA LEU A 499 -7.59 27.91 -3.03
C LEU A 499 -6.57 26.87 -2.59
N TYR A 500 -6.27 26.80 -1.30
CA TYR A 500 -5.47 25.70 -0.73
C TYR A 500 -6.30 24.97 0.34
N ASP A 501 -6.42 23.65 0.21
CA ASP A 501 -7.17 22.83 1.15
C ASP A 501 -6.28 22.41 2.32
N CYS A 502 -6.61 22.93 3.52
CA CYS A 502 -5.91 22.68 4.78
C CYS A 502 -6.55 21.56 5.62
N THR A 503 -7.45 20.76 5.05
CA THR A 503 -8.19 19.75 5.81
C THR A 503 -7.38 18.47 5.96
N GLY A 504 -7.32 17.91 7.16
CA GLY A 504 -6.73 16.59 7.42
C GLY A 504 -7.67 15.43 7.06
N LYS A 505 -7.16 14.22 7.05
CA LYS A 505 -7.94 12.99 6.94
C LYS A 505 -7.74 12.17 8.23
N PRO A 506 -8.77 11.89 9.06
CA PRO A 506 -10.11 12.48 8.97
C PRO A 506 -10.14 13.98 9.33
N PRO A 507 -11.22 14.76 9.13
CA PRO A 507 -12.56 14.34 8.64
C PRO A 507 -12.67 14.31 7.11
N GLY A 508 -11.80 14.98 6.39
CA GLY A 508 -11.79 14.94 4.93
C GLY A 508 -11.24 13.63 4.36
N THR A 509 -11.39 13.46 3.05
CA THR A 509 -10.65 12.45 2.28
C THR A 509 -9.41 13.08 1.64
N ILE A 510 -8.52 12.30 1.02
CA ILE A 510 -7.40 12.87 0.27
C ILE A 510 -7.91 13.40 -1.06
N GLU A 511 -8.59 12.57 -1.86
CA GLU A 511 -9.25 12.99 -3.10
C GLU A 511 -10.55 13.78 -2.79
N PHE A 512 -11.04 14.57 -3.75
CA PHE A 512 -12.24 15.42 -3.55
C PHE A 512 -13.54 14.65 -3.72
N GLU A 513 -13.54 13.59 -4.54
CA GLU A 513 -14.67 12.70 -4.77
C GLU A 513 -14.28 11.21 -4.79
#